data_23979226171750826d440e5b690b3fa5
#
_entry.id   23979226171750826d440e5b690b3fa5
#
_cell.length_a   1.000
_cell.length_b   1.000
_cell.length_c   1.000
_cell.angle_alpha   90.00
_cell.angle_beta   90.00
_cell.angle_gamma   90.00
#
_symmetry.space_group_name_H-M   'P 1'
#
loop_
_entity.id
_entity.type
_entity.pdbx_description
1 polymer ?
#
loop_
_entity_poly.entity_id
_entity_poly.type
_entity_poly.pdbx_seq_one_letter_code
_entity_poly.pdbx_strand_id
1 'polypeptide(L)'
;SRIILHSRSTASRWGLGLGVDNLGSAGTGRDRNAISLSLDSPLELNDSLNLSFSDTLNHGPRYSRSNSLFYSIPYGYWTYSLFASHAEYRSPFTLSSATFYNSGRTDQVSVRTDRVLWRDQGHQLSANLQLAYKDVDSYLQKVRLGIQSPTLTVAEAGVNLFWLNSAVWNLDVNYAQGLTWFGADRDADHVQKNLPQAQFHKYRANLTQWRNGQWLGQPWQWQSQLSAQYSPDTLPAIEQLLGTDDSAVRGYRDNSASGAIGAVWRNTLRLPLNSDLAVKITPRLGLDNGWVKREHGAQSQRLSAASAGLNLSWKNVQLDVDYQHNLNTPAGFAQEPDVWLTRLSLQL
;
A
#
# COMPACT_ATOMS: atom_id res chain seq x y z
N SER A 1 15.96 -39.11 -11.48
CA SER A 1 14.86 -38.87 -12.42
C SER A 1 14.78 -37.38 -12.68
N ARG A 2 14.91 -36.92 -13.90
CA ARG A 2 14.84 -35.54 -14.33
C ARG A 2 13.42 -35.33 -14.89
N ILE A 3 12.57 -34.59 -14.18
CA ILE A 3 11.25 -34.21 -14.69
C ILE A 3 11.45 -32.94 -15.52
N ILE A 4 11.22 -33.04 -16.81
CA ILE A 4 11.19 -31.87 -17.72
C ILE A 4 9.72 -31.51 -17.92
N LEU A 5 9.31 -30.41 -17.35
CA LEU A 5 7.99 -29.82 -17.57
C LEU A 5 8.06 -28.91 -18.81
N HIS A 6 7.48 -29.34 -19.91
CA HIS A 6 7.22 -28.50 -21.05
C HIS A 6 5.84 -27.83 -20.86
N SER A 7 5.79 -26.62 -20.33
CA SER A 7 4.57 -25.82 -20.35
C SER A 7 4.54 -24.97 -21.63
N ARG A 8 3.59 -25.21 -22.51
CA ARG A 8 3.22 -24.26 -23.56
C ARG A 8 2.12 -23.36 -22.98
N SER A 9 2.44 -22.12 -22.62
CA SER A 9 1.44 -21.12 -22.32
C SER A 9 0.83 -20.63 -23.64
N THR A 10 -0.47 -20.82 -23.81
CA THR A 10 -1.27 -20.17 -24.85
C THR A 10 -1.80 -18.82 -24.41
N ALA A 11 -1.52 -18.41 -23.16
CA ALA A 11 -1.89 -17.11 -22.61
C ALA A 11 -1.00 -16.00 -23.20
N SER A 12 -1.58 -14.83 -23.37
CA SER A 12 -0.84 -13.63 -23.74
C SER A 12 0.26 -13.35 -22.72
N ARG A 13 1.46 -12.98 -23.19
CA ARG A 13 2.56 -12.56 -22.34
C ARG A 13 2.39 -11.13 -21.80
N TRP A 14 1.36 -10.45 -22.21
CA TRP A 14 1.05 -9.11 -21.72
C TRP A 14 -0.39 -9.03 -21.22
N GLY A 15 -0.63 -8.18 -20.26
CA GLY A 15 -1.94 -7.85 -19.74
C GLY A 15 -2.07 -6.34 -19.61
N LEU A 16 -3.20 -5.81 -20.02
CA LEU A 16 -3.55 -4.40 -19.86
C LEU A 16 -4.74 -4.28 -18.92
N GLY A 17 -4.57 -3.53 -17.84
CA GLY A 17 -5.61 -3.16 -16.91
C GLY A 17 -5.99 -1.69 -17.08
N LEU A 18 -7.28 -1.41 -17.19
CA LEU A 18 -7.84 -0.07 -17.17
C LEU A 18 -8.80 0.05 -16.00
N GLY A 19 -8.75 1.16 -15.28
CA GLY A 19 -9.60 1.39 -14.13
C GLY A 19 -10.04 2.84 -13.99
N VAL A 20 -11.24 3.01 -13.44
CA VAL A 20 -11.77 4.30 -12.99
C VAL A 20 -12.32 4.09 -11.60
N ASP A 21 -11.97 4.96 -10.67
CA ASP A 21 -12.43 4.90 -9.30
C ASP A 21 -12.65 6.31 -8.70
N ASN A 22 -13.31 6.33 -7.56
CA ASN A 22 -13.46 7.53 -6.74
C ASN A 22 -12.67 7.44 -5.43
N LEU A 23 -11.53 6.74 -5.42
CA LEU A 23 -10.69 6.51 -4.24
C LEU A 23 -9.80 7.70 -3.86
N GLY A 24 -9.77 8.77 -4.65
CA GLY A 24 -9.01 9.98 -4.33
C GLY A 24 -9.59 10.77 -3.16
N SER A 25 -8.82 11.72 -2.63
CA SER A 25 -9.22 12.61 -1.54
C SER A 25 -9.94 13.87 -2.03
N ALA A 26 -10.64 14.58 -1.13
CA ALA A 26 -11.21 15.89 -1.46
C ALA A 26 -10.13 16.92 -1.82
N GLY A 27 -8.93 16.79 -1.22
CA GLY A 27 -7.83 17.73 -1.45
C GLY A 27 -7.20 17.60 -2.84
N THR A 28 -7.05 16.39 -3.36
CA THR A 28 -6.34 16.13 -4.63
C THR A 28 -7.24 15.70 -5.78
N GLY A 29 -8.56 15.58 -5.54
CA GLY A 29 -9.54 15.09 -6.50
C GLY A 29 -9.95 13.65 -6.21
N ARG A 30 -11.27 13.42 -6.23
CA ARG A 30 -11.86 12.13 -5.84
C ARG A 30 -11.79 11.09 -6.93
N ASP A 31 -12.05 11.50 -8.16
CA ASP A 31 -12.18 10.60 -9.31
C ASP A 31 -10.81 10.42 -9.97
N ARG A 32 -10.42 9.17 -10.18
CA ARG A 32 -9.12 8.81 -10.75
C ARG A 32 -9.29 7.81 -11.88
N ASN A 33 -8.36 7.85 -12.79
CA ASN A 33 -8.11 6.77 -13.74
C ASN A 33 -6.82 6.02 -13.35
N ALA A 34 -6.76 4.77 -13.74
CA ALA A 34 -5.57 3.94 -13.54
C ALA A 34 -5.36 3.08 -14.80
N ILE A 35 -4.11 2.94 -15.19
CA ILE A 35 -3.67 2.07 -16.27
C ILE A 35 -2.55 1.20 -15.72
N SER A 36 -2.64 -0.10 -15.95
CA SER A 36 -1.57 -1.04 -15.61
C SER A 36 -1.21 -1.89 -16.82
N LEU A 37 0.08 -2.09 -17.02
CA LEU A 37 0.63 -2.98 -18.04
C LEU A 37 1.50 -4.02 -17.35
N SER A 38 1.22 -5.29 -17.57
CA SER A 38 2.05 -6.40 -17.12
C SER A 38 2.66 -7.13 -18.32
N LEU A 39 3.94 -7.47 -18.22
CA LEU A 39 4.67 -8.25 -19.19
C LEU A 39 5.30 -9.44 -18.48
N ASP A 40 4.95 -10.65 -18.91
CA ASP A 40 5.48 -11.89 -18.39
C ASP A 40 6.66 -12.35 -19.28
N SER A 41 7.80 -12.58 -18.65
CA SER A 41 9.06 -13.01 -19.28
C SER A 41 9.50 -12.13 -20.45
N PRO A 42 9.59 -10.78 -20.30
CA PRO A 42 10.03 -9.91 -21.38
C PRO A 42 11.44 -10.27 -21.90
N LEU A 43 12.34 -10.78 -21.05
CA LEU A 43 13.67 -11.23 -21.42
C LEU A 43 13.80 -12.76 -21.54
N GLU A 44 12.68 -13.50 -21.47
CA GLU A 44 12.65 -14.97 -21.49
C GLU A 44 13.40 -15.65 -20.33
N LEU A 45 13.57 -14.92 -19.21
CA LEU A 45 14.27 -15.36 -18.01
C LEU A 45 13.31 -15.67 -16.85
N ASN A 46 12.04 -15.91 -17.15
CA ASN A 46 10.96 -16.03 -16.16
C ASN A 46 10.81 -14.77 -15.29
N ASP A 47 11.14 -13.65 -15.87
CA ASP A 47 11.10 -12.32 -15.29
C ASP A 47 9.71 -11.68 -15.49
N SER A 48 9.42 -10.63 -14.74
CA SER A 48 8.17 -9.89 -14.86
C SER A 48 8.41 -8.38 -14.80
N LEU A 49 7.67 -7.65 -15.64
CA LEU A 49 7.64 -6.19 -15.64
C LEU A 49 6.21 -5.71 -15.44
N ASN A 50 6.00 -4.83 -14.47
CA ASN A 50 4.72 -4.18 -14.22
C ASN A 50 4.90 -2.67 -14.25
N LEU A 51 4.08 -1.99 -15.03
CA LEU A 51 3.99 -0.54 -15.12
C LEU A 51 2.61 -0.12 -14.64
N SER A 52 2.54 0.94 -13.84
CA SER A 52 1.28 1.49 -13.36
C SER A 52 1.26 3.01 -13.51
N PHE A 53 0.14 3.55 -13.92
CA PHE A 53 -0.13 4.98 -14.05
C PHE A 53 -1.46 5.26 -13.37
N SER A 54 -1.51 6.33 -12.59
CA SER A 54 -2.75 6.81 -11.98
C SER A 54 -2.78 8.33 -12.06
N ASP A 55 -3.93 8.89 -12.36
CA ASP A 55 -4.12 10.33 -12.48
C ASP A 55 -5.55 10.73 -12.08
N THR A 56 -5.70 11.94 -11.58
CA THR A 56 -7.02 12.53 -11.30
C THR A 56 -7.74 12.85 -12.62
N LEU A 57 -9.00 12.44 -12.75
CA LEU A 57 -9.78 12.60 -14.00
C LEU A 57 -10.02 14.06 -14.39
N ASN A 58 -10.26 14.93 -13.42
CA ASN A 58 -10.55 16.34 -13.66
C ASN A 58 -9.33 17.19 -13.30
N HIS A 59 -8.49 17.50 -14.27
CA HIS A 59 -7.37 18.41 -14.10
C HIS A 59 -7.88 19.85 -13.88
N GLY A 60 -7.83 20.26 -12.63
CA GLY A 60 -8.15 21.60 -12.18
C GLY A 60 -7.03 22.13 -11.25
N PRO A 61 -7.39 22.98 -10.29
CA PRO A 61 -6.43 23.47 -9.30
C PRO A 61 -5.95 22.36 -8.34
N ARG A 62 -6.56 21.16 -8.38
CA ARG A 62 -6.23 19.98 -7.58
C ARG A 62 -5.95 18.78 -8.48
N TYR A 63 -4.93 18.02 -8.17
CA TYR A 63 -4.62 16.75 -8.84
C TYR A 63 -3.73 15.85 -7.98
N SER A 64 -3.71 14.59 -8.30
CA SER A 64 -2.72 13.60 -7.85
C SER A 64 -2.39 12.70 -9.02
N ARG A 65 -1.11 12.51 -9.27
CA ARG A 65 -0.60 11.70 -10.37
C ARG A 65 0.51 10.81 -9.87
N SER A 66 0.56 9.57 -10.30
CA SER A 66 1.64 8.66 -9.96
C SER A 66 1.96 7.71 -11.10
N ASN A 67 3.24 7.40 -11.22
CA ASN A 67 3.77 6.41 -12.15
C ASN A 67 4.64 5.44 -11.34
N SER A 68 4.57 4.15 -11.64
CA SER A 68 5.49 3.20 -11.05
C SER A 68 5.92 2.11 -12.03
N LEU A 69 7.11 1.59 -11.79
CA LEU A 69 7.71 0.47 -12.50
C LEU A 69 8.16 -0.54 -11.45
N PHE A 70 7.81 -1.79 -11.65
CA PHE A 70 8.33 -2.91 -10.89
C PHE A 70 8.85 -3.97 -11.86
N TYR A 71 10.10 -4.36 -11.71
CA TYR A 71 10.73 -5.44 -12.46
C TYR A 71 11.29 -6.46 -11.50
N SER A 72 11.09 -7.74 -11.78
CA SER A 72 11.67 -8.82 -10.99
C SER A 72 12.20 -9.96 -11.88
N ILE A 73 13.31 -10.54 -11.45
CA ILE A 73 13.98 -11.66 -12.13
C ILE A 73 14.40 -12.72 -11.11
N PRO A 74 13.92 -13.96 -11.22
CA PRO A 74 14.37 -15.06 -10.39
C PRO A 74 15.67 -15.69 -10.94
N TYR A 75 16.56 -16.07 -10.03
CA TYR A 75 17.77 -16.82 -10.35
C TYR A 75 18.05 -17.87 -9.27
N GLY A 76 17.69 -19.10 -9.51
CA GLY A 76 17.82 -20.18 -8.54
C GLY A 76 16.96 -19.95 -7.31
N TYR A 77 17.58 -19.81 -6.14
CA TYR A 77 16.91 -19.48 -4.87
C TYR A 77 16.82 -17.98 -4.61
N TRP A 78 17.31 -17.14 -5.51
CA TRP A 78 17.30 -15.69 -5.42
C TRP A 78 16.23 -15.10 -6.31
N THR A 79 15.68 -13.99 -5.87
CA THR A 79 14.88 -13.09 -6.70
C THR A 79 15.41 -11.68 -6.53
N TYR A 80 15.72 -11.03 -7.64
CA TYR A 80 16.15 -9.62 -7.66
C TYR A 80 15.00 -8.77 -8.17
N SER A 81 14.77 -7.64 -7.51
CA SER A 81 13.68 -6.74 -7.88
C SER A 81 14.17 -5.30 -7.93
N LEU A 82 13.65 -4.55 -8.89
CA LEU A 82 13.80 -3.10 -9.04
C LEU A 82 12.43 -2.47 -8.95
N PHE A 83 12.31 -1.44 -8.13
CA PHE A 83 11.13 -0.59 -8.07
C PHE A 83 11.53 0.86 -8.30
N ALA A 84 10.77 1.57 -9.13
CA ALA A 84 10.89 3.01 -9.31
C ALA A 84 9.49 3.62 -9.31
N SER A 85 9.33 4.78 -8.68
CA SER A 85 8.08 5.52 -8.70
C SER A 85 8.30 7.02 -8.70
N HIS A 86 7.38 7.73 -9.34
CA HIS A 86 7.25 9.16 -9.32
C HIS A 86 5.80 9.51 -9.00
N ALA A 87 5.60 10.36 -7.99
CA ALA A 87 4.28 10.84 -7.62
C ALA A 87 4.31 12.33 -7.39
N GLU A 88 3.25 13.02 -7.82
CA GLU A 88 3.07 14.45 -7.58
C GLU A 88 1.62 14.75 -7.25
N TYR A 89 1.44 15.79 -6.44
CA TYR A 89 0.10 16.24 -6.09
C TYR A 89 0.02 17.75 -5.94
N ARG A 90 -1.18 18.27 -6.08
CA ARG A 90 -1.54 19.65 -5.75
C ARG A 90 -2.90 19.69 -5.10
N SER A 91 -2.99 20.37 -3.97
CA SER A 91 -4.19 20.48 -3.17
C SER A 91 -4.43 21.95 -2.77
N PRO A 92 -5.50 22.60 -3.23
CA PRO A 92 -5.89 23.92 -2.76
C PRO A 92 -6.56 23.82 -1.38
N PHE A 93 -6.30 24.79 -0.53
CA PHE A 93 -7.05 24.99 0.69
C PHE A 93 -7.31 26.50 0.87
N THR A 94 -8.44 26.83 1.49
CA THR A 94 -8.86 28.22 1.70
C THR A 94 -8.72 28.58 3.17
N LEU A 95 -7.99 29.65 3.43
CA LEU A 95 -7.89 30.26 4.76
C LEU A 95 -8.43 31.68 4.68
N SER A 96 -9.48 31.95 5.43
CA SER A 96 -10.27 33.22 5.32
C SER A 96 -10.79 33.40 3.88
N SER A 97 -10.33 34.39 3.15
CA SER A 97 -10.74 34.66 1.76
C SER A 97 -9.68 34.33 0.72
N ALA A 98 -8.50 33.85 1.15
CA ALA A 98 -7.38 33.54 0.24
C ALA A 98 -7.25 32.04 0.03
N THR A 99 -7.04 31.64 -1.24
CA THR A 99 -6.76 30.24 -1.61
C THR A 99 -5.26 30.03 -1.69
N PHE A 100 -4.77 29.05 -0.93
CA PHE A 100 -3.40 28.59 -0.91
C PHE A 100 -3.28 27.23 -1.58
N TYR A 101 -2.09 26.91 -2.06
CA TYR A 101 -1.82 25.62 -2.70
C TYR A 101 -0.72 24.88 -1.96
N ASN A 102 -1.04 23.70 -1.51
CA ASN A 102 -0.06 22.71 -1.06
C ASN A 102 0.26 21.79 -2.24
N SER A 103 1.51 21.55 -2.52
CA SER A 103 1.95 20.66 -3.59
C SER A 103 3.18 19.88 -3.16
N GLY A 104 3.38 18.72 -3.75
CA GLY A 104 4.55 17.91 -3.46
C GLY A 104 4.88 16.95 -4.59
N ARG A 105 6.11 16.48 -4.55
CA ARG A 105 6.66 15.47 -5.43
C ARG A 105 7.41 14.43 -4.59
N THR A 106 7.32 13.19 -4.98
CA THR A 106 8.07 12.10 -4.38
C THR A 106 8.64 11.23 -5.48
N ASP A 107 9.95 11.09 -5.50
CA ASP A 107 10.68 10.17 -6.34
C ASP A 107 11.28 9.05 -5.48
N GLN A 108 11.12 7.81 -5.89
CA GLN A 108 11.66 6.66 -5.19
C GLN A 108 12.26 5.67 -6.18
N VAL A 109 13.45 5.15 -5.83
CA VAL A 109 14.06 4.01 -6.50
C VAL A 109 14.52 3.03 -5.42
N SER A 110 14.26 1.74 -5.61
CA SER A 110 14.77 0.71 -4.70
C SER A 110 15.20 -0.54 -5.43
N VAL A 111 16.22 -1.18 -4.91
CA VAL A 111 16.67 -2.51 -5.32
C VAL A 111 16.49 -3.45 -4.13
N ARG A 112 15.98 -4.64 -4.41
CA ARG A 112 15.72 -5.66 -3.41
C ARG A 112 16.21 -7.00 -3.89
N THR A 113 16.76 -7.79 -2.98
CA THR A 113 17.06 -9.20 -3.19
C THR A 113 16.38 -10.04 -2.13
N ASP A 114 15.73 -11.10 -2.56
CA ASP A 114 15.11 -12.11 -1.72
C ASP A 114 15.81 -13.44 -1.94
N ARG A 115 16.05 -14.21 -0.88
CA ARG A 115 16.65 -15.55 -0.94
C ARG A 115 15.79 -16.53 -0.17
N VAL A 116 15.39 -17.62 -0.82
CA VAL A 116 14.77 -18.74 -0.12
C VAL A 116 15.85 -19.47 0.67
N LEU A 117 15.71 -19.47 2.00
CA LEU A 117 16.64 -20.12 2.93
C LEU A 117 16.24 -21.57 3.18
N TRP A 118 14.96 -21.81 3.29
CA TRP A 118 14.41 -23.14 3.55
C TRP A 118 12.99 -23.25 2.99
N ARG A 119 12.65 -24.41 2.49
CA ARG A 119 11.32 -24.73 1.97
C ARG A 119 11.02 -26.21 2.13
N ASP A 120 9.81 -26.53 2.56
CA ASP A 120 9.23 -27.87 2.54
C ASP A 120 7.84 -27.86 1.88
N GLN A 121 7.01 -28.90 2.13
CA GLN A 121 5.67 -29.03 1.54
C GLN A 121 4.66 -27.95 2.00
N GLY A 122 4.84 -27.41 3.20
CA GLY A 122 3.89 -26.47 3.79
C GLY A 122 4.51 -25.15 4.26
N HIS A 123 5.84 -25.00 4.20
CA HIS A 123 6.52 -23.83 4.74
C HIS A 123 7.58 -23.32 3.79
N GLN A 124 7.79 -22.02 3.81
CA GLN A 124 8.92 -21.38 3.15
C GLN A 124 9.45 -20.24 4.02
N LEU A 125 10.73 -20.27 4.31
CA LEU A 125 11.46 -19.18 4.95
C LEU A 125 12.36 -18.50 3.93
N SER A 126 12.25 -17.19 3.82
CA SER A 126 13.08 -16.36 2.95
C SER A 126 13.68 -15.20 3.75
N ALA A 127 14.86 -14.76 3.38
CA ALA A 127 15.44 -13.51 3.85
C ALA A 127 15.47 -12.49 2.72
N ASN A 128 15.42 -11.21 3.08
CA ASN A 128 15.48 -10.13 2.10
C ASN A 128 16.40 -9.01 2.56
N LEU A 129 16.97 -8.31 1.57
CA LEU A 129 17.72 -7.08 1.74
C LEU A 129 17.20 -6.08 0.70
N GLN A 130 17.01 -4.84 1.12
CA GLN A 130 16.57 -3.76 0.24
C GLN A 130 17.37 -2.50 0.51
N LEU A 131 17.67 -1.76 -0.54
CA LEU A 131 18.20 -0.41 -0.48
C LEU A 131 17.27 0.50 -1.28
N ALA A 132 16.76 1.54 -0.64
CA ALA A 132 15.83 2.50 -1.24
C ALA A 132 16.39 3.92 -1.13
N TYR A 133 16.31 4.65 -2.23
CA TYR A 133 16.52 6.10 -2.27
C TYR A 133 15.16 6.78 -2.46
N LYS A 134 14.89 7.83 -1.68
CA LYS A 134 13.65 8.58 -1.70
C LYS A 134 13.97 10.07 -1.65
N ASP A 135 13.40 10.81 -2.57
CA ASP A 135 13.49 12.27 -2.63
C ASP A 135 12.08 12.86 -2.56
N VAL A 136 11.84 13.68 -1.56
CA VAL A 136 10.54 14.29 -1.29
C VAL A 136 10.68 15.80 -1.34
N ASP A 137 9.86 16.45 -2.15
CA ASP A 137 9.70 17.88 -2.15
C ASP A 137 8.29 18.27 -1.76
N SER A 138 8.14 19.14 -0.80
CA SER A 138 6.85 19.70 -0.35
C SER A 138 6.91 21.23 -0.40
N TYR A 139 5.86 21.83 -0.93
CA TYR A 139 5.75 23.27 -1.13
C TYR A 139 4.42 23.80 -0.58
N LEU A 140 4.48 24.92 0.13
CA LEU A 140 3.34 25.75 0.43
C LEU A 140 3.40 27.00 -0.46
N GLN A 141 2.44 27.15 -1.36
CA GLN A 141 2.48 28.09 -2.48
C GLN A 141 3.69 27.75 -3.38
N LYS A 142 4.75 28.49 -3.33
CA LYS A 142 6.00 28.25 -4.05
C LYS A 142 7.20 28.13 -3.10
N VAL A 143 6.94 28.12 -1.79
CA VAL A 143 7.99 28.04 -0.76
C VAL A 143 8.19 26.59 -0.36
N ARG A 144 9.42 26.09 -0.54
CA ARG A 144 9.80 24.72 -0.15
C ARG A 144 9.78 24.57 1.38
N LEU A 145 9.12 23.54 1.86
CA LEU A 145 9.03 23.20 3.28
C LEU A 145 10.16 22.21 3.63
N GLY A 146 11.29 22.69 4.12
CA GLY A 146 12.49 21.88 4.34
C GLY A 146 12.24 20.63 5.22
N ILE A 147 11.54 20.77 6.36
CA ILE A 147 11.25 19.66 7.27
C ILE A 147 10.38 18.58 6.62
N GLN A 148 9.56 18.94 5.63
CA GLN A 148 8.68 18.03 4.89
C GLN A 148 9.25 17.59 3.56
N SER A 149 10.50 17.91 3.30
CA SER A 149 11.19 17.63 2.03
C SER A 149 12.49 16.84 2.27
N PRO A 150 12.43 15.65 2.87
CA PRO A 150 13.62 14.86 3.14
C PRO A 150 14.13 14.13 1.90
N THR A 151 15.45 14.04 1.79
CA THR A 151 16.14 13.11 0.90
C THR A 151 16.68 11.96 1.74
N LEU A 152 16.25 10.74 1.50
CA LEU A 152 16.53 9.57 2.35
C LEU A 152 17.18 8.45 1.56
N THR A 153 18.15 7.78 2.18
CA THR A 153 18.61 6.45 1.77
C THR A 153 18.32 5.48 2.90
N VAL A 154 17.53 4.44 2.62
CA VAL A 154 17.07 3.49 3.63
C VAL A 154 17.53 2.09 3.26
N ALA A 155 18.29 1.46 4.16
CA ALA A 155 18.58 0.04 4.09
C ALA A 155 17.56 -0.74 4.93
N GLU A 156 17.05 -1.83 4.38
CA GLU A 156 16.11 -2.72 5.07
C GLU A 156 16.60 -4.16 4.96
N ALA A 157 16.53 -4.90 6.08
CA ALA A 157 16.77 -6.32 6.14
C ALA A 157 15.59 -7.00 6.82
N GLY A 158 15.19 -8.18 6.32
CA GLY A 158 14.04 -8.87 6.88
C GLY A 158 13.98 -10.34 6.56
N VAL A 159 12.97 -10.95 7.15
CA VAL A 159 12.61 -12.35 6.92
C VAL A 159 11.12 -12.45 6.58
N ASN A 160 10.80 -13.36 5.69
CA ASN A 160 9.45 -13.75 5.35
C ASN A 160 9.25 -15.22 5.68
N LEU A 161 8.20 -15.53 6.42
CA LEU A 161 7.75 -16.88 6.71
C LEU A 161 6.35 -17.09 6.13
N PHE A 162 6.28 -17.97 5.15
CA PHE A 162 5.04 -18.47 4.61
C PHE A 162 4.78 -19.86 5.16
N TRP A 163 3.52 -20.14 5.57
CA TRP A 163 3.10 -21.51 5.94
C TRP A 163 1.66 -21.79 5.57
N LEU A 164 1.44 -23.02 5.20
CA LEU A 164 0.16 -23.56 4.77
C LEU A 164 -0.27 -24.68 5.72
N ASN A 165 -1.44 -24.48 6.35
CA ASN A 165 -2.14 -25.50 7.11
C ASN A 165 -3.64 -25.42 6.80
N SER A 166 -4.52 -25.32 7.80
CA SER A 166 -5.95 -25.02 7.58
C SER A 166 -6.20 -23.60 7.03
N ALA A 167 -5.18 -22.75 6.98
CA ALA A 167 -5.16 -21.41 6.41
C ALA A 167 -3.83 -21.16 5.75
N VAL A 168 -3.75 -20.16 4.87
CA VAL A 168 -2.51 -19.63 4.33
C VAL A 168 -2.07 -18.46 5.18
N TRP A 169 -0.84 -18.50 5.67
CA TRP A 169 -0.25 -17.45 6.48
C TRP A 169 1.01 -16.88 5.82
N ASN A 170 1.18 -15.60 5.96
CA ASN A 170 2.39 -14.93 5.54
C ASN A 170 2.80 -13.90 6.60
N LEU A 171 4.00 -14.05 7.16
CA LEU A 171 4.59 -13.15 8.14
C LEU A 171 5.85 -12.52 7.57
N ASP A 172 5.88 -11.20 7.50
CA ASP A 172 7.06 -10.41 7.17
C ASP A 172 7.52 -9.64 8.40
N VAL A 173 8.80 -9.75 8.73
CA VAL A 173 9.42 -8.94 9.79
C VAL A 173 10.65 -8.26 9.21
N ASN A 174 10.71 -6.94 9.30
CA ASN A 174 11.75 -6.13 8.69
C ASN A 174 12.29 -5.10 9.69
N TYR A 175 13.59 -4.89 9.63
CA TYR A 175 14.30 -3.79 10.24
C TYR A 175 14.78 -2.85 9.15
N ALA A 176 14.58 -1.56 9.33
CA ALA A 176 15.03 -0.51 8.40
C ALA A 176 15.81 0.56 9.13
N GLN A 177 16.83 1.08 8.48
CA GLN A 177 17.68 2.14 8.97
C GLN A 177 17.96 3.18 7.90
N GLY A 178 17.85 4.45 8.26
CA GLY A 178 18.27 5.57 7.43
C GLY A 178 19.79 5.69 7.38
N LEU A 179 20.33 5.84 6.18
CA LEU A 179 21.76 5.95 5.90
C LEU A 179 22.10 7.33 5.32
N THR A 180 23.37 7.72 5.42
CA THR A 180 23.89 8.98 4.84
C THR A 180 24.44 8.82 3.43
N TRP A 181 24.03 7.79 2.68
CA TRP A 181 24.54 7.46 1.36
C TRP A 181 23.79 8.22 0.27
N PHE A 182 24.43 8.34 -0.90
CA PHE A 182 23.85 8.92 -2.13
C PHE A 182 23.28 10.35 -1.96
N GLY A 183 23.89 11.16 -1.09
CA GLY A 183 23.43 12.52 -0.86
C GLY A 183 22.18 12.66 0.03
N ALA A 184 21.83 11.61 0.76
CA ALA A 184 20.76 11.66 1.76
C ALA A 184 21.06 12.71 2.84
N ASP A 185 20.00 13.29 3.38
CA ASP A 185 20.08 14.24 4.48
C ASP A 185 20.83 13.64 5.66
N ARG A 186 21.49 14.50 6.43
CA ARG A 186 22.21 14.13 7.65
C ARG A 186 21.57 14.82 8.83
N ASP A 187 21.34 14.05 9.87
CA ASP A 187 20.90 14.59 11.14
C ASP A 187 22.02 15.42 11.77
N ALA A 188 21.68 16.55 12.38
CA ALA A 188 22.63 17.34 13.15
C ALA A 188 23.00 16.61 14.45
N ASP A 189 24.20 16.89 15.00
CA ASP A 189 24.71 16.23 16.21
C ASP A 189 23.78 16.32 17.45
N HIS A 190 22.85 17.29 17.45
CA HIS A 190 21.88 17.53 18.52
C HIS A 190 20.48 17.76 17.93
N VAL A 191 19.95 16.77 17.17
CA VAL A 191 18.57 16.86 16.67
C VAL A 191 17.59 16.87 17.85
N GLN A 192 16.67 17.82 17.85
CA GLN A 192 15.57 17.80 18.79
C GLN A 192 14.72 16.53 18.54
N LYS A 193 14.44 15.78 19.60
CA LYS A 193 13.74 14.48 19.50
C LYS A 193 12.36 14.53 18.84
N ASN A 194 11.78 15.70 18.71
CA ASN A 194 10.49 15.95 18.07
C ASN A 194 10.59 16.30 16.57
N LEU A 195 11.81 16.40 16.03
CA LEU A 195 12.00 16.62 14.58
C LEU A 195 12.24 15.28 13.86
N PRO A 196 11.74 15.15 12.62
CA PRO A 196 12.00 13.96 11.81
C PRO A 196 13.50 13.73 11.61
N GLN A 197 13.94 12.50 11.81
CA GLN A 197 15.33 12.08 11.67
C GLN A 197 15.52 11.34 10.35
N ALA A 198 16.58 11.68 9.63
CA ALA A 198 16.94 10.96 8.40
C ALA A 198 17.68 9.64 8.71
N GLN A 199 18.45 9.58 9.82
CA GLN A 199 19.12 8.37 10.31
C GLN A 199 18.29 7.65 11.36
N PHE A 200 17.05 7.36 11.05
CA PHE A 200 16.11 6.64 11.93
C PHE A 200 16.35 5.14 11.96
N HIS A 201 15.75 4.49 12.98
CA HIS A 201 15.61 3.04 13.10
C HIS A 201 14.14 2.66 13.14
N LYS A 202 13.75 1.64 12.40
CA LYS A 202 12.35 1.24 12.26
C LYS A 202 12.20 -0.27 12.19
N TYR A 203 11.23 -0.80 12.92
CA TYR A 203 10.82 -2.21 12.88
C TYR A 203 9.41 -2.30 12.32
N ARG A 204 9.19 -3.22 11.39
CA ARG A 204 7.86 -3.51 10.82
C ARG A 204 7.57 -4.99 10.91
N ALA A 205 6.31 -5.31 11.17
CA ALA A 205 5.79 -6.66 11.07
C ALA A 205 4.45 -6.63 10.32
N ASN A 206 4.29 -7.50 9.33
CA ASN A 206 3.04 -7.69 8.61
C ASN A 206 2.67 -9.16 8.66
N LEU A 207 1.47 -9.45 9.16
CA LEU A 207 0.92 -10.80 9.20
C LEU A 207 -0.37 -10.82 8.38
N THR A 208 -0.43 -11.72 7.40
CA THR A 208 -1.65 -11.95 6.62
C THR A 208 -2.09 -13.38 6.75
N GLN A 209 -3.38 -13.57 6.94
CA GLN A 209 -4.05 -14.88 6.96
C GLN A 209 -5.13 -14.90 5.89
N TRP A 210 -5.16 -15.98 5.11
CA TRP A 210 -6.27 -16.30 4.22
C TRP A 210 -6.84 -17.66 4.62
N ARG A 211 -8.13 -17.71 4.82
CA ARG A 211 -8.86 -18.93 5.14
C ARG A 211 -10.13 -19.04 4.28
N ASN A 212 -10.30 -20.20 3.70
CA ASN A 212 -11.48 -20.53 2.91
C ASN A 212 -12.26 -21.65 3.61
N GLY A 213 -13.56 -21.66 3.43
CA GLY A 213 -14.42 -22.69 3.95
C GLY A 213 -15.78 -22.70 3.27
N GLN A 214 -16.66 -23.55 3.77
CA GLN A 214 -18.06 -23.63 3.34
C GLN A 214 -18.95 -23.64 4.58
N TRP A 215 -20.08 -22.95 4.49
CA TRP A 215 -21.14 -22.98 5.47
C TRP A 215 -22.47 -23.19 4.76
N LEU A 216 -23.18 -24.27 5.09
CA LEU A 216 -24.44 -24.69 4.41
C LEU A 216 -24.31 -24.73 2.88
N GLY A 217 -23.17 -25.21 2.36
CA GLY A 217 -22.88 -25.27 0.92
C GLY A 217 -22.45 -23.95 0.29
N GLN A 218 -22.50 -22.83 1.01
CA GLN A 218 -22.03 -21.53 0.53
C GLN A 218 -20.55 -21.35 0.85
N PRO A 219 -19.69 -21.06 -0.14
CA PRO A 219 -18.29 -20.77 0.09
C PRO A 219 -18.11 -19.43 0.81
N TRP A 220 -17.12 -19.36 1.65
CA TRP A 220 -16.68 -18.12 2.28
C TRP A 220 -15.15 -18.02 2.24
N GLN A 221 -14.67 -16.79 2.24
CA GLN A 221 -13.26 -16.47 2.27
C GLN A 221 -13.03 -15.39 3.33
N TRP A 222 -12.14 -15.68 4.26
CA TRP A 222 -11.71 -14.75 5.30
C TRP A 222 -10.30 -14.30 5.05
N GLN A 223 -10.07 -13.01 5.07
CA GLN A 223 -8.76 -12.40 5.02
C GLN A 223 -8.56 -11.51 6.24
N SER A 224 -7.49 -11.74 6.98
CA SER A 224 -7.07 -10.92 8.11
C SER A 224 -5.66 -10.40 7.85
N GLN A 225 -5.44 -9.11 8.04
CA GLN A 225 -4.15 -8.44 7.83
C GLN A 225 -3.83 -7.60 9.05
N LEU A 226 -2.69 -7.85 9.67
CA LEU A 226 -2.15 -7.06 10.75
C LEU A 226 -0.84 -6.43 10.29
N SER A 227 -0.76 -5.12 10.32
CA SER A 227 0.45 -4.34 10.07
C SER A 227 0.83 -3.60 11.34
N ALA A 228 2.07 -3.75 11.79
CA ALA A 228 2.58 -3.08 12.96
C ALA A 228 3.92 -2.42 12.67
N GLN A 229 4.16 -1.28 13.29
CA GLN A 229 5.41 -0.53 13.17
C GLN A 229 5.82 0.04 14.53
N TYR A 230 7.11 0.01 14.79
CA TYR A 230 7.74 0.66 15.94
C TYR A 230 9.01 1.37 15.50
N SER A 231 9.17 2.61 15.93
CA SER A 231 10.42 3.36 15.82
C SER A 231 10.68 4.08 17.15
N PRO A 232 11.90 4.04 17.67
CA PRO A 232 12.30 4.90 18.79
C PRO A 232 12.48 6.35 18.37
N ASP A 233 12.62 6.60 17.05
CA ASP A 233 12.93 7.89 16.45
C ASP A 233 11.67 8.53 15.88
N THR A 234 11.67 9.85 15.74
CA THR A 234 10.62 10.58 15.02
C THR A 234 10.86 10.42 13.52
N LEU A 235 9.92 9.78 12.84
CA LEU A 235 10.06 9.43 11.44
C LEU A 235 9.61 10.57 10.51
N PRO A 236 10.30 10.77 9.35
CA PRO A 236 9.75 11.50 8.23
C PRO A 236 8.39 10.94 7.81
N ALA A 237 7.49 11.79 7.31
CA ALA A 237 6.11 11.39 6.99
C ALA A 237 6.03 10.19 6.03
N ILE A 238 6.92 10.11 5.05
CA ILE A 238 6.99 9.00 4.08
C ILE A 238 7.37 7.64 4.71
N GLU A 239 7.93 7.65 5.93
CA GLU A 239 8.35 6.44 6.66
C GLU A 239 7.36 6.03 7.76
N GLN A 240 6.31 6.83 7.99
CA GLN A 240 5.31 6.56 9.01
C GLN A 240 4.32 5.47 8.57
N LEU A 241 3.80 4.73 9.53
CA LEU A 241 2.68 3.82 9.33
C LEU A 241 1.41 4.65 9.11
N LEU A 242 0.72 4.42 7.99
CA LEU A 242 -0.59 5.00 7.74
C LEU A 242 -1.64 4.29 8.60
N GLY A 243 -2.40 5.06 9.37
CA GLY A 243 -3.54 4.58 10.14
C GLY A 243 -4.85 4.65 9.35
N THR A 244 -4.97 5.66 8.49
CA THR A 244 -6.13 5.90 7.63
C THR A 244 -5.71 5.80 6.19
N ASP A 245 -6.42 5.05 5.41
CA ASP A 245 -6.33 4.94 3.94
C ASP A 245 -7.16 3.72 3.49
N ASP A 246 -7.36 3.55 2.19
CA ASP A 246 -7.93 2.32 1.62
C ASP A 246 -7.06 1.08 1.90
N SER A 247 -5.76 1.26 2.14
CA SER A 247 -4.83 0.20 2.57
C SER A 247 -4.71 0.03 4.09
N ALA A 248 -5.25 0.96 4.89
CA ALA A 248 -5.22 0.96 6.35
C ALA A 248 -6.63 0.81 6.94
N VAL A 249 -7.02 1.56 7.96
CA VAL A 249 -8.39 1.55 8.49
C VAL A 249 -9.29 2.30 7.51
N ARG A 250 -10.29 1.59 6.96
CA ARG A 250 -11.28 2.14 6.01
C ARG A 250 -12.19 3.18 6.68
N GLY A 251 -12.93 3.95 5.87
CA GLY A 251 -13.94 4.87 6.37
C GLY A 251 -13.43 6.25 6.77
N TYR A 252 -12.13 6.49 6.76
CA TYR A 252 -11.52 7.80 6.93
C TYR A 252 -10.92 8.24 5.60
N ARG A 253 -11.54 9.22 4.98
CA ARG A 253 -11.19 9.62 3.60
C ARG A 253 -10.42 10.94 3.53
N ASP A 254 -10.88 11.92 4.29
CA ASP A 254 -10.35 13.27 4.28
C ASP A 254 -9.51 13.58 5.52
N ASN A 255 -9.68 12.80 6.60
CA ASN A 255 -8.80 12.83 7.76
C ASN A 255 -7.65 11.83 7.58
N SER A 256 -6.44 12.23 7.93
CA SER A 256 -5.25 11.41 7.85
C SER A 256 -4.64 11.22 9.23
N ALA A 257 -4.37 9.97 9.59
CA ALA A 257 -3.58 9.59 10.74
C ALA A 257 -2.39 8.76 10.29
N SER A 258 -1.22 9.11 10.76
CA SER A 258 -0.01 8.34 10.57
C SER A 258 0.91 8.47 11.77
N GLY A 259 1.86 7.56 11.92
CA GLY A 259 2.76 7.63 13.06
C GLY A 259 3.98 6.74 12.94
N ALA A 260 4.97 7.03 13.78
CA ALA A 260 6.17 6.23 13.92
C ALA A 260 5.88 4.89 14.62
N ILE A 261 4.84 4.85 15.45
CA ILE A 261 4.45 3.68 16.25
C ILE A 261 2.97 3.42 16.02
N GLY A 262 2.60 2.16 15.75
CA GLY A 262 1.19 1.82 15.60
C GLY A 262 0.96 0.40 15.11
N ALA A 263 -0.32 0.07 15.02
CA ALA A 263 -0.80 -1.16 14.43
C ALA A 263 -2.14 -0.94 13.75
N VAL A 264 -2.35 -1.63 12.62
CA VAL A 264 -3.60 -1.65 11.85
C VAL A 264 -3.98 -3.10 11.63
N TRP A 265 -5.19 -3.45 12.01
CA TRP A 265 -5.75 -4.79 11.84
C TRP A 265 -7.00 -4.72 10.97
N ARG A 266 -6.91 -5.29 9.79
CA ARG A 266 -8.00 -5.32 8.79
C ARG A 266 -8.55 -6.71 8.65
N ASN A 267 -9.86 -6.80 8.61
CA ASN A 267 -10.56 -8.06 8.40
C ASN A 267 -11.59 -7.91 7.28
N THR A 268 -11.63 -8.90 6.40
CA THR A 268 -12.59 -8.92 5.29
C THR A 268 -13.12 -10.33 5.11
N LEU A 269 -14.44 -10.46 5.21
CA LEU A 269 -15.19 -11.66 4.86
C LEU A 269 -15.78 -11.48 3.46
N ARG A 270 -15.52 -12.43 2.56
CA ARG A 270 -16.11 -12.49 1.21
C ARG A 270 -17.00 -13.71 1.13
N LEU A 271 -18.16 -13.55 0.52
CA LEU A 271 -19.20 -14.57 0.39
C LEU A 271 -19.53 -14.79 -1.09
N PRO A 272 -18.67 -15.47 -1.88
CA PRO A 272 -18.94 -15.74 -3.28
C PRO A 272 -20.26 -16.49 -3.42
N LEU A 273 -21.24 -15.91 -4.13
CA LEU A 273 -22.54 -16.55 -4.31
C LEU A 273 -22.47 -17.62 -5.40
N ASN A 274 -22.98 -18.81 -5.09
CA ASN A 274 -23.22 -19.85 -6.07
C ASN A 274 -24.46 -19.48 -6.88
N SER A 275 -24.27 -18.99 -8.10
CA SER A 275 -25.37 -18.64 -9.01
C SER A 275 -25.03 -19.07 -10.44
N ASP A 276 -26.05 -19.46 -11.21
CA ASP A 276 -25.93 -19.77 -12.64
C ASP A 276 -25.89 -18.49 -13.51
N LEU A 277 -25.81 -17.33 -12.87
CA LEU A 277 -25.71 -16.06 -13.58
C LEU A 277 -24.36 -15.90 -14.26
N ALA A 278 -24.36 -15.25 -15.42
CA ALA A 278 -23.13 -14.90 -16.13
C ALA A 278 -22.24 -13.92 -15.33
N VAL A 279 -22.83 -13.19 -14.37
CA VAL A 279 -22.17 -12.28 -13.47
C VAL A 279 -21.89 -13.00 -12.15
N LYS A 280 -20.62 -13.05 -11.73
CA LYS A 280 -20.24 -13.53 -10.41
C LYS A 280 -20.46 -12.43 -9.39
N ILE A 281 -21.17 -12.74 -8.33
CA ILE A 281 -21.53 -11.78 -7.28
C ILE A 281 -20.85 -12.20 -5.99
N THR A 282 -20.06 -11.30 -5.40
CA THR A 282 -19.34 -11.55 -4.15
C THR A 282 -19.59 -10.41 -3.16
N PRO A 283 -20.60 -10.54 -2.28
CA PRO A 283 -20.73 -9.67 -1.11
C PRO A 283 -19.48 -9.73 -0.22
N ARG A 284 -19.16 -8.62 0.43
CA ARG A 284 -18.06 -8.55 1.39
C ARG A 284 -18.42 -7.69 2.59
N LEU A 285 -17.90 -8.07 3.75
CA LEU A 285 -18.00 -7.36 5.00
C LEU A 285 -16.62 -7.10 5.55
N GLY A 286 -16.40 -5.94 6.12
CA GLY A 286 -15.12 -5.56 6.70
C GLY A 286 -15.26 -4.99 8.09
N LEU A 287 -14.28 -5.28 8.93
CA LEU A 287 -14.13 -4.69 10.25
C LEU A 287 -12.65 -4.40 10.48
N ASP A 288 -12.32 -3.15 10.68
CA ASP A 288 -10.97 -2.67 10.83
C ASP A 288 -10.78 -1.96 12.16
N ASN A 289 -9.63 -2.17 12.76
CA ASN A 289 -9.19 -1.47 13.96
C ASN A 289 -7.73 -1.06 13.79
N GLY A 290 -7.38 0.08 14.35
CA GLY A 290 -6.00 0.53 14.35
C GLY A 290 -5.74 1.59 15.40
N TRP A 291 -4.48 1.84 15.62
CA TRP A 291 -4.01 2.96 16.42
C TRP A 291 -2.64 3.39 15.91
N VAL A 292 -2.40 4.67 15.95
CA VAL A 292 -1.09 5.25 15.61
C VAL A 292 -0.69 6.30 16.62
N LYS A 293 0.61 6.43 16.84
CA LYS A 293 1.23 7.52 17.59
C LYS A 293 2.27 8.18 16.71
N ARG A 294 2.22 9.49 16.64
CA ARG A 294 3.15 10.28 15.84
C ARG A 294 4.60 10.03 16.26
N GLU A 295 4.87 9.98 17.57
CA GLU A 295 6.19 9.81 18.17
C GLU A 295 6.06 9.20 19.56
N HIS A 296 7.17 8.85 20.17
CA HIS A 296 7.22 8.32 21.52
C HIS A 296 6.72 9.37 22.53
N GLY A 297 5.71 9.02 23.35
CA GLY A 297 5.09 9.94 24.31
C GLY A 297 3.86 10.69 23.78
N ALA A 298 3.62 10.74 22.45
CA ALA A 298 2.41 11.34 21.89
C ALA A 298 1.16 10.53 22.26
N GLN A 299 0.00 11.22 22.26
CA GLN A 299 -1.29 10.55 22.41
C GLN A 299 -1.57 9.64 21.22
N SER A 300 -2.15 8.46 21.48
CA SER A 300 -2.56 7.54 20.43
C SER A 300 -3.88 7.98 19.80
N GLN A 301 -3.92 8.00 18.48
CA GLN A 301 -5.16 8.10 17.72
C GLN A 301 -5.67 6.67 17.46
N ARG A 302 -6.86 6.35 17.99
CA ARG A 302 -7.51 5.05 17.79
C ARG A 302 -8.52 5.17 16.66
N LEU A 303 -8.56 4.19 15.79
CA LEU A 303 -9.34 4.14 14.57
C LEU A 303 -10.13 2.84 14.52
N SER A 304 -11.40 2.93 14.17
CA SER A 304 -12.25 1.75 13.98
C SER A 304 -13.26 2.01 12.87
N ALA A 305 -13.46 1.06 12.01
CA ALA A 305 -14.40 1.19 10.89
C ALA A 305 -15.05 -0.16 10.55
N ALA A 306 -16.27 -0.06 10.03
CA ALA A 306 -17.00 -1.17 9.42
C ALA A 306 -17.25 -0.88 7.94
N SER A 307 -17.32 -1.90 7.13
CA SER A 307 -17.66 -1.77 5.70
C SER A 307 -18.52 -2.91 5.22
N ALA A 308 -19.36 -2.60 4.23
CA ALA A 308 -20.13 -3.56 3.47
C ALA A 308 -19.95 -3.27 1.99
N GLY A 309 -19.69 -4.28 1.18
CA GLY A 309 -19.42 -4.07 -0.23
C GLY A 309 -19.92 -5.21 -1.11
N LEU A 310 -19.86 -4.97 -2.39
CA LEU A 310 -20.26 -5.88 -3.43
C LEU A 310 -19.23 -5.86 -4.55
N ASN A 311 -18.74 -7.03 -4.92
CA ASN A 311 -17.94 -7.22 -6.13
C ASN A 311 -18.80 -7.92 -7.17
N LEU A 312 -18.88 -7.34 -8.36
CA LEU A 312 -19.54 -7.90 -9.54
C LEU A 312 -18.46 -8.15 -10.60
N SER A 313 -18.34 -9.38 -11.05
CA SER A 313 -17.36 -9.77 -12.06
C SER A 313 -18.03 -10.44 -13.24
N TRP A 314 -17.83 -9.89 -14.45
CA TRP A 314 -18.36 -10.42 -15.70
C TRP A 314 -17.27 -10.41 -16.76
N LYS A 315 -16.85 -11.60 -17.22
CA LYS A 315 -15.72 -11.74 -18.15
C LYS A 315 -14.51 -10.94 -17.63
N ASN A 316 -14.11 -9.93 -18.40
CA ASN A 316 -12.94 -9.08 -18.15
C ASN A 316 -13.29 -7.79 -17.38
N VAL A 317 -14.55 -7.58 -17.05
CA VAL A 317 -15.05 -6.38 -16.34
C VAL A 317 -15.32 -6.71 -14.88
N GLN A 318 -14.88 -5.84 -14.00
CA GLN A 318 -15.14 -5.94 -12.56
C GLN A 318 -15.63 -4.60 -12.03
N LEU A 319 -16.72 -4.64 -11.28
CA LEU A 319 -17.25 -3.50 -10.55
C LEU A 319 -17.22 -3.80 -9.06
N ASP A 320 -16.56 -2.93 -8.31
CA ASP A 320 -16.53 -2.92 -6.85
C ASP A 320 -17.30 -1.72 -6.32
N VAL A 321 -18.18 -1.95 -5.38
CA VAL A 321 -18.90 -0.91 -4.63
C VAL A 321 -18.76 -1.20 -3.16
N ASP A 322 -18.29 -0.23 -2.36
CA ASP A 322 -18.13 -0.34 -0.92
C ASP A 322 -18.77 0.84 -0.21
N TYR A 323 -19.55 0.53 0.79
CA TYR A 323 -19.95 1.45 1.84
C TYR A 323 -19.03 1.30 3.03
N GLN A 324 -18.49 2.39 3.54
CA GLN A 324 -17.57 2.42 4.67
C GLN A 324 -18.06 3.44 5.69
N HIS A 325 -18.09 3.00 6.95
CA HIS A 325 -18.52 3.79 8.10
C HIS A 325 -17.42 3.80 9.16
N ASN A 326 -16.98 4.98 9.58
CA ASN A 326 -16.10 5.11 10.73
C ASN A 326 -16.89 4.95 12.03
N LEU A 327 -16.45 4.05 12.89
CA LEU A 327 -17.11 3.74 14.16
C LEU A 327 -16.71 4.71 15.28
N ASN A 328 -15.68 5.51 15.07
CA ASN A 328 -15.23 6.51 16.02
C ASN A 328 -14.56 7.69 15.31
N THR A 329 -14.54 8.85 15.96
CA THR A 329 -13.85 10.05 15.50
C THR A 329 -12.74 10.38 16.48
N PRO A 330 -11.46 10.12 16.14
CA PRO A 330 -10.33 10.47 17.01
C PRO A 330 -10.25 11.96 17.32
N ALA A 331 -9.63 12.30 18.44
CA ALA A 331 -9.39 13.70 18.78
C ALA A 331 -8.62 14.43 17.67
N GLY A 332 -9.10 15.60 17.28
CA GLY A 332 -8.51 16.39 16.20
C GLY A 332 -9.01 16.06 14.79
N PHE A 333 -9.84 15.03 14.64
CA PHE A 333 -10.49 14.74 13.36
C PHE A 333 -11.79 15.53 13.22
N ALA A 334 -12.07 16.00 12.02
CA ALA A 334 -13.41 16.43 11.66
C ALA A 334 -14.32 15.21 11.51
N GLN A 335 -15.61 15.37 11.83
CA GLN A 335 -16.57 14.32 11.55
C GLN A 335 -16.72 14.17 10.03
N GLU A 336 -16.53 12.97 9.53
CA GLU A 336 -16.69 12.66 8.11
C GLU A 336 -18.03 11.96 7.87
N PRO A 337 -18.68 12.24 6.73
CA PRO A 337 -19.81 11.42 6.28
C PRO A 337 -19.35 10.03 5.90
N ASP A 338 -20.29 9.10 5.84
CA ASP A 338 -20.05 7.76 5.32
C ASP A 338 -19.51 7.80 3.90
N VAL A 339 -18.62 6.87 3.61
CA VAL A 339 -17.88 6.85 2.34
C VAL A 339 -18.46 5.78 1.41
N TRP A 340 -18.83 6.19 0.21
CA TRP A 340 -19.15 5.28 -0.88
C TRP A 340 -17.98 5.24 -1.86
N LEU A 341 -17.38 4.07 -2.02
CA LEU A 341 -16.30 3.83 -2.97
C LEU A 341 -16.81 2.99 -4.12
N THR A 342 -16.44 3.38 -5.32
CA THR A 342 -16.76 2.65 -6.54
C THR A 342 -15.50 2.52 -7.38
N ARG A 343 -15.24 1.33 -7.88
CA ARG A 343 -14.16 1.04 -8.81
C ARG A 343 -14.68 0.18 -9.94
N LEU A 344 -14.50 0.65 -11.17
CA LEU A 344 -14.72 -0.11 -12.40
C LEU A 344 -13.37 -0.45 -13.02
N SER A 345 -13.12 -1.71 -13.30
CA SER A 345 -11.88 -2.17 -13.93
C SER A 345 -12.15 -3.11 -15.11
N LEU A 346 -11.29 -3.03 -16.11
CA LEU A 346 -11.26 -3.88 -17.30
C LEU A 346 -9.87 -4.51 -17.41
N GLN A 347 -9.82 -5.82 -17.62
CA GLN A 347 -8.59 -6.59 -17.85
C GLN A 347 -8.61 -7.13 -19.29
N LEU A 348 -7.55 -6.85 -20.08
CA LEU A 348 -7.38 -7.26 -21.46
C LEU A 348 -6.16 -8.15 -21.65
#